data_7e6710ec175d4a43f9b90c03e4e30fd9
#
_entry.id   7e6710ec175d4a43f9b90c03e4e30fd9
#
_cell.length_a   1.000
_cell.length_b   1.000
_cell.length_c   1.000
_cell.angle_alpha   90.00
_cell.angle_beta   90.00
_cell.angle_gamma   90.00
#
_symmetry.space_group_name_H-M   'P 1'
#
loop_
_entity.id
_entity.type
_entity.pdbx_description
1 polymer ?
#
loop_
_entity_poly.entity_id
_entity_poly.type
_entity_poly.pdbx_seq_one_letter_code
_entity_poly.pdbx_strand_id
1 'polypeptide(L)'
;FAISFKLLATEYILQSTISELLNSAKYLPVGFWDFDVNDLENFDLFCKKATQKIQTLLPCEIDSRKQKLFDLIYASNGTLTVNELSEKVSWSSRQINRYFNQQFGISLKTYCNILRFRASFNHIKEGKLFPEQNFTDQSHFIKEVKKLSGVLPKELKQNQNDRFIQFTTLPKK
;
A
#
# COMPACT_ATOMS: atom_id res chain seq x y z
N PHE A 1 14.32 -8.43 10.17
CA PHE A 1 14.30 -7.39 9.14
C PHE A 1 13.08 -7.56 8.24
N ALA A 2 12.65 -6.50 7.54
CA ALA A 2 11.51 -6.53 6.64
C ALA A 2 11.78 -5.64 5.41
N ILE A 3 11.25 -6.05 4.25
CA ILE A 3 11.25 -5.25 3.03
C ILE A 3 9.80 -4.91 2.70
N SER A 4 9.50 -3.62 2.57
CA SER A 4 8.17 -3.15 2.18
C SER A 4 8.21 -2.63 0.74
N PHE A 5 7.38 -3.20 -0.11
CA PHE A 5 7.28 -2.81 -1.51
C PHE A 5 6.06 -1.93 -1.76
N LYS A 6 6.20 -0.96 -2.68
CA LYS A 6 5.03 -0.35 -3.30
C LYS A 6 4.31 -1.39 -4.16
N LEU A 7 2.99 -1.27 -4.29
CA LEU A 7 2.15 -2.31 -4.88
C LEU A 7 2.60 -2.75 -6.28
N LEU A 8 2.95 -1.81 -7.16
CA LEU A 8 3.46 -2.15 -8.50
C LEU A 8 4.73 -2.99 -8.46
N ALA A 9 5.63 -2.71 -7.52
CA ALA A 9 6.90 -3.44 -7.42
C ALA A 9 6.69 -4.93 -7.10
N THR A 10 5.61 -5.28 -6.38
CA THR A 10 5.34 -6.69 -6.05
C THR A 10 5.13 -7.56 -7.28
N GLU A 11 4.55 -7.01 -8.35
CA GLU A 11 4.35 -7.73 -9.61
C GLU A 11 5.68 -8.18 -10.24
N TYR A 12 6.67 -7.29 -10.23
CA TYR A 12 7.98 -7.56 -10.86
C TYR A 12 8.92 -8.34 -9.94
N ILE A 13 8.88 -8.05 -8.66
CA ILE A 13 9.79 -8.67 -7.67
C ILE A 13 9.35 -10.08 -7.28
N LEU A 14 8.05 -10.32 -7.13
CA LEU A 14 7.54 -11.64 -6.78
C LEU A 14 7.21 -12.49 -8.01
N GLN A 15 7.12 -11.89 -9.19
CA GLN A 15 6.78 -12.52 -10.48
C GLN A 15 5.50 -13.39 -10.40
N SER A 16 4.60 -13.01 -9.51
CA SER A 16 3.34 -13.72 -9.26
C SER A 16 2.26 -12.73 -8.80
N THR A 17 1.00 -13.16 -8.86
CA THR A 17 -0.08 -12.38 -8.28
C THR A 17 -0.04 -12.48 -6.75
N ILE A 18 -0.47 -11.43 -6.08
CA ILE A 18 -0.65 -11.44 -4.62
C ILE A 18 -2.11 -11.46 -4.22
N SER A 19 -3.02 -11.72 -5.17
CA SER A 19 -4.47 -11.75 -4.93
C SER A 19 -4.89 -12.76 -3.87
N GLU A 20 -4.18 -13.89 -3.79
CA GLU A 20 -4.43 -14.95 -2.80
C GLU A 20 -3.93 -14.59 -1.39
N LEU A 21 -3.10 -13.56 -1.26
CA LEU A 21 -2.55 -13.11 0.02
C LEU A 21 -3.41 -12.02 0.70
N LEU A 22 -4.59 -11.74 0.14
CA LEU A 22 -5.48 -10.74 0.73
C LEU A 22 -5.91 -11.17 2.14
N ASN A 23 -5.60 -10.35 3.15
CA ASN A 23 -5.82 -10.62 4.57
C ASN A 23 -5.14 -11.92 5.09
N SER A 24 -4.12 -12.37 4.41
CA SER A 24 -3.38 -13.57 4.79
C SER A 24 -1.87 -13.36 4.69
N ALA A 25 -1.12 -14.35 5.14
CA ALA A 25 0.33 -14.40 5.01
C ALA A 25 0.75 -15.78 4.53
N LYS A 26 1.86 -15.85 3.83
CA LYS A 26 2.45 -17.10 3.35
C LYS A 26 3.93 -17.14 3.77
N TYR A 27 4.37 -18.29 4.24
CA TYR A 27 5.79 -18.51 4.44
C TYR A 27 6.52 -18.50 3.10
N LEU A 28 7.65 -17.83 3.07
CA LEU A 28 8.54 -17.90 1.93
C LEU A 28 9.27 -19.27 1.92
N PRO A 29 9.58 -19.82 0.75
CA PRO A 29 10.31 -21.08 0.68
C PRO A 29 11.71 -20.94 1.30
N VAL A 30 12.23 -22.06 1.81
CA VAL A 30 13.61 -22.11 2.31
C VAL A 30 14.56 -21.68 1.18
N GLY A 31 15.53 -20.84 1.50
CA GLY A 31 16.47 -20.29 0.54
C GLY A 31 15.88 -19.21 -0.39
N PHE A 32 14.73 -18.63 -0.03
CA PHE A 32 14.16 -17.51 -0.79
C PHE A 32 15.18 -16.38 -0.93
N TRP A 33 15.50 -16.05 -2.18
CA TRP A 33 16.53 -15.08 -2.55
C TRP A 33 17.94 -15.44 -2.03
N ASP A 34 18.18 -16.70 -1.76
CA ASP A 34 19.45 -17.23 -1.24
C ASP A 34 19.86 -16.64 0.11
N PHE A 35 18.91 -16.13 0.92
CA PHE A 35 19.17 -15.67 2.27
C PHE A 35 19.47 -16.85 3.20
N ASP A 36 20.48 -16.68 4.04
CA ASP A 36 20.81 -17.58 5.15
C ASP A 36 20.73 -16.88 6.52
N VAL A 37 21.04 -17.59 7.58
CA VAL A 37 20.96 -17.08 8.96
C VAL A 37 21.91 -15.90 9.17
N ASN A 38 23.12 -15.98 8.62
CA ASN A 38 24.13 -14.91 8.81
C ASN A 38 23.67 -13.62 8.13
N ASP A 39 23.00 -13.71 6.99
CA ASP A 39 22.40 -12.53 6.32
C ASP A 39 21.36 -11.86 7.20
N LEU A 40 20.63 -12.63 8.01
CA LEU A 40 19.54 -12.13 8.86
C LEU A 40 20.04 -11.57 10.21
N GLU A 41 21.29 -11.83 10.57
CA GLU A 41 21.93 -11.28 11.78
C GLU A 41 22.59 -9.92 11.52
N ASN A 42 22.92 -9.61 10.26
CA ASN A 42 23.61 -8.38 9.89
C ASN A 42 22.74 -7.54 8.91
N PHE A 43 22.30 -6.38 9.37
CA PHE A 43 21.40 -5.50 8.58
C PHE A 43 22.03 -5.01 7.28
N ASP A 44 23.32 -4.64 7.30
CA ASP A 44 24.01 -4.13 6.10
C ASP A 44 24.17 -5.23 5.06
N LEU A 45 24.50 -6.44 5.49
CA LEU A 45 24.60 -7.61 4.62
C LEU A 45 23.22 -7.96 4.02
N PHE A 46 22.17 -7.96 4.85
CA PHE A 46 20.79 -8.14 4.40
C PHE A 46 20.41 -7.11 3.34
N CYS A 47 20.66 -5.82 3.59
CA CYS A 47 20.34 -4.74 2.65
C CYS A 47 21.11 -4.90 1.33
N LYS A 48 22.39 -5.22 1.39
CA LYS A 48 23.23 -5.42 0.20
C LYS A 48 22.70 -6.56 -0.65
N LYS A 49 22.45 -7.72 -0.06
CA LYS A 49 21.95 -8.91 -0.74
C LYS A 49 20.55 -8.69 -1.32
N ALA A 50 19.64 -8.09 -0.54
CA ALA A 50 18.31 -7.70 -1.00
C ALA A 50 18.36 -6.76 -2.21
N THR A 51 19.20 -5.72 -2.15
CA THR A 51 19.37 -4.75 -3.23
C THR A 51 19.87 -5.42 -4.51
N GLN A 52 20.90 -6.25 -4.42
CA GLN A 52 21.42 -7.00 -5.55
C GLN A 52 20.35 -7.90 -6.18
N LYS A 53 19.60 -8.63 -5.34
CA LYS A 53 18.54 -9.50 -5.83
C LYS A 53 17.41 -8.72 -6.49
N ILE A 54 16.96 -7.64 -5.89
CA ILE A 54 15.95 -6.75 -6.49
C ILE A 54 16.40 -6.23 -7.86
N GLN A 55 17.65 -5.78 -7.98
CA GLN A 55 18.21 -5.31 -9.25
C GLN A 55 18.19 -6.38 -10.34
N THR A 56 18.44 -7.65 -9.99
CA THR A 56 18.38 -8.75 -10.97
C THR A 56 16.96 -9.14 -11.39
N LEU A 57 15.97 -8.86 -10.54
CA LEU A 57 14.56 -9.20 -10.78
C LEU A 57 13.80 -8.09 -11.53
N LEU A 58 14.29 -6.85 -11.48
CA LEU A 58 13.66 -5.75 -12.17
C LEU A 58 13.82 -5.91 -13.69
N PRO A 59 12.73 -5.80 -14.47
CA PRO A 59 12.81 -5.83 -15.92
C PRO A 59 13.49 -4.57 -16.45
N CYS A 60 14.06 -4.66 -17.65
CA CYS A 60 14.64 -3.50 -18.34
C CYS A 60 13.60 -2.42 -18.61
N GLU A 61 12.36 -2.82 -18.85
CA GLU A 61 11.25 -1.89 -19.09
C GLU A 61 10.02 -2.27 -18.25
N ILE A 62 9.42 -1.26 -17.65
CA ILE A 62 8.14 -1.36 -16.93
C ILE A 62 7.06 -0.78 -17.86
N ASP A 63 5.89 -1.42 -17.94
CA ASP A 63 4.74 -0.87 -18.69
C ASP A 63 4.48 0.58 -18.25
N SER A 64 4.72 1.52 -19.15
CA SER A 64 4.63 2.96 -18.86
C SER A 64 3.24 3.39 -18.41
N ARG A 65 2.17 2.68 -18.81
CA ARG A 65 0.80 2.94 -18.37
C ARG A 65 0.61 2.53 -16.91
N LYS A 66 1.18 1.37 -16.52
CA LYS A 66 1.17 0.91 -15.12
C LYS A 66 1.96 1.89 -14.25
N GLN A 67 3.17 2.25 -14.68
CA GLN A 67 4.00 3.23 -13.95
C GLN A 67 3.22 4.52 -13.74
N LYS A 68 2.70 5.12 -14.80
CA LYS A 68 1.92 6.37 -14.76
C LYS A 68 0.68 6.25 -13.88
N LEU A 69 -0.02 5.10 -13.94
CA LEU A 69 -1.20 4.83 -13.10
C LEU A 69 -0.83 4.88 -11.62
N PHE A 70 0.20 4.17 -11.20
CA PHE A 70 0.62 4.15 -9.81
C PHE A 70 1.21 5.48 -9.34
N ASP A 71 1.94 6.20 -10.18
CA ASP A 71 2.45 7.53 -9.87
C ASP A 71 1.29 8.50 -9.58
N LEU A 72 0.24 8.49 -10.41
CA LEU A 72 -0.95 9.31 -10.19
C LEU A 72 -1.72 8.91 -8.92
N ILE A 73 -1.86 7.61 -8.66
CA ILE A 73 -2.52 7.09 -7.45
C ILE A 73 -1.78 7.58 -6.20
N TYR A 74 -0.46 7.47 -6.16
CA TYR A 74 0.34 7.89 -5.00
C TYR A 74 0.41 9.42 -4.87
N ALA A 75 0.62 10.15 -5.95
CA ALA A 75 0.66 11.60 -5.93
C ALA A 75 -0.66 12.21 -5.43
N SER A 76 -1.79 11.58 -5.77
CA SER A 76 -3.11 12.01 -5.33
C SER A 76 -3.54 11.44 -3.98
N ASN A 77 -2.74 10.60 -3.32
CA ASN A 77 -3.16 9.84 -2.14
C ASN A 77 -4.49 9.07 -2.35
N GLY A 78 -4.73 8.58 -3.57
CA GLY A 78 -5.95 7.85 -3.92
C GLY A 78 -7.22 8.73 -4.02
N THR A 79 -7.07 10.04 -4.24
CA THR A 79 -8.23 10.95 -4.38
C THR A 79 -8.82 10.95 -5.78
N LEU A 80 -8.02 10.65 -6.80
CA LEU A 80 -8.49 10.54 -8.17
C LEU A 80 -9.46 9.36 -8.34
N THR A 81 -10.53 9.60 -9.07
CA THR A 81 -11.48 8.55 -9.44
C THR A 81 -10.92 7.61 -10.49
N VAL A 82 -11.53 6.43 -10.64
CA VAL A 82 -11.13 5.47 -11.68
C VAL A 82 -11.27 6.06 -13.08
N ASN A 83 -12.28 6.91 -13.31
CA ASN A 83 -12.51 7.56 -14.60
C ASN A 83 -11.41 8.58 -14.91
N GLU A 84 -11.09 9.48 -13.98
CA GLU A 84 -9.99 10.44 -14.13
C GLU A 84 -8.64 9.74 -14.37
N LEU A 85 -8.39 8.64 -13.67
CA LEU A 85 -7.19 7.84 -13.88
C LEU A 85 -7.20 7.20 -15.28
N SER A 86 -8.34 6.64 -15.72
CA SER A 86 -8.44 6.00 -17.02
C SER A 86 -8.16 6.95 -18.18
N GLU A 87 -8.66 8.18 -18.10
CA GLU A 87 -8.39 9.23 -19.09
C GLU A 87 -6.90 9.58 -19.16
N LYS A 88 -6.26 9.69 -17.98
CA LYS A 88 -4.84 10.10 -17.88
C LYS A 88 -3.84 9.04 -18.34
N VAL A 89 -4.19 7.75 -18.24
CA VAL A 89 -3.27 6.64 -18.58
C VAL A 89 -3.63 5.92 -19.88
N SER A 90 -4.64 6.39 -20.61
CA SER A 90 -5.12 5.76 -21.86
C SER A 90 -5.44 4.26 -21.66
N TRP A 91 -6.07 3.95 -20.54
CA TRP A 91 -6.46 2.58 -20.17
C TRP A 91 -7.88 2.60 -19.62
N SER A 92 -8.81 1.83 -20.19
CA SER A 92 -10.20 1.90 -19.77
C SER A 92 -10.39 1.54 -18.30
N SER A 93 -11.39 2.14 -17.64
CA SER A 93 -11.75 1.83 -16.25
C SER A 93 -11.98 0.32 -16.03
N ARG A 94 -12.54 -0.38 -17.03
CA ARG A 94 -12.72 -1.84 -16.97
C ARG A 94 -11.39 -2.60 -16.97
N GLN A 95 -10.43 -2.18 -17.81
CA GLN A 95 -9.09 -2.79 -17.86
C GLN A 95 -8.33 -2.56 -16.55
N ILE A 96 -8.37 -1.33 -16.02
CA ILE A 96 -7.73 -1.01 -14.73
C ILE A 96 -8.31 -1.87 -13.60
N ASN A 97 -9.62 -1.95 -13.49
CA ASN A 97 -10.26 -2.76 -12.45
C ASN A 97 -9.96 -4.26 -12.61
N ARG A 98 -9.96 -4.78 -13.85
CA ARG A 98 -9.56 -6.16 -14.12
C ARG A 98 -8.13 -6.42 -13.67
N TYR A 99 -7.19 -5.55 -14.03
CA TYR A 99 -5.80 -5.64 -13.62
C TYR A 99 -5.66 -5.66 -12.09
N PHE A 100 -6.30 -4.73 -11.38
CA PHE A 100 -6.25 -4.67 -9.92
C PHE A 100 -6.81 -5.94 -9.26
N ASN A 101 -7.97 -6.41 -9.71
CA ASN A 101 -8.58 -7.62 -9.17
C ASN A 101 -7.71 -8.87 -9.42
N GLN A 102 -7.17 -9.02 -10.62
CA GLN A 102 -6.35 -10.17 -10.98
C GLN A 102 -5.00 -10.17 -10.26
N GLN A 103 -4.33 -9.01 -10.20
CA GLN A 103 -2.98 -8.93 -9.65
C GLN A 103 -2.97 -8.81 -8.13
N PHE A 104 -3.91 -8.07 -7.55
CA PHE A 104 -3.88 -7.68 -6.13
C PHE A 104 -5.10 -8.18 -5.33
N GLY A 105 -6.09 -8.77 -5.96
CA GLY A 105 -7.29 -9.29 -5.27
C GLY A 105 -8.27 -8.22 -4.79
N ILE A 106 -8.05 -6.95 -5.10
CA ILE A 106 -8.91 -5.82 -4.70
C ILE A 106 -9.21 -4.91 -5.87
N SER A 107 -10.32 -4.16 -5.80
CA SER A 107 -10.60 -3.13 -6.79
C SER A 107 -9.69 -1.92 -6.61
N LEU A 108 -9.44 -1.16 -7.70
CA LEU A 108 -8.73 0.11 -7.59
C LEU A 108 -9.40 1.06 -6.59
N LYS A 109 -10.72 1.14 -6.58
CA LYS A 109 -11.47 1.95 -5.61
C LYS A 109 -11.15 1.58 -4.16
N THR A 110 -11.09 0.28 -3.86
CA THR A 110 -10.73 -0.22 -2.53
C THR A 110 -9.31 0.19 -2.15
N TYR A 111 -8.36 0.04 -3.08
CA TYR A 111 -6.98 0.46 -2.85
C TYR A 111 -6.85 1.97 -2.61
N CYS A 112 -7.53 2.79 -3.42
CA CYS A 112 -7.57 4.24 -3.22
C CYS A 112 -8.17 4.63 -1.86
N ASN A 113 -9.19 3.92 -1.38
CA ASN A 113 -9.74 4.14 -0.04
C ASN A 113 -8.72 3.85 1.07
N ILE A 114 -7.93 2.78 0.92
CA ILE A 114 -6.83 2.46 1.86
C ILE A 114 -5.79 3.57 1.89
N LEU A 115 -5.39 4.09 0.72
CA LEU A 115 -4.43 5.19 0.64
C LEU A 115 -4.95 6.48 1.29
N ARG A 116 -6.20 6.87 1.03
CA ARG A 116 -6.84 8.01 1.68
C ARG A 116 -6.90 7.85 3.19
N PHE A 117 -7.23 6.66 3.66
CA PHE A 117 -7.23 6.35 5.07
C PHE A 117 -5.82 6.51 5.68
N ARG A 118 -4.79 5.96 5.04
CA ARG A 118 -3.39 6.15 5.49
C ARG A 118 -2.97 7.62 5.50
N ALA A 119 -3.34 8.38 4.47
CA ALA A 119 -3.06 9.81 4.40
C ALA A 119 -3.73 10.61 5.53
N SER A 120 -4.85 10.11 6.09
CA SER A 120 -5.54 10.75 7.21
C SER A 120 -4.90 10.50 8.59
N PHE A 121 -3.90 9.63 8.70
CA PHE A 121 -3.34 9.22 9.99
C PHE A 121 -2.75 10.39 10.79
N ASN A 122 -2.02 11.29 10.16
CA ASN A 122 -1.46 12.47 10.84
C ASN A 122 -2.58 13.36 11.40
N HIS A 123 -3.64 13.59 10.62
CA HIS A 123 -4.80 14.39 11.05
C HIS A 123 -5.53 13.75 12.23
N ILE A 124 -5.73 12.42 12.17
CA ILE A 124 -6.35 11.68 13.29
C ILE A 124 -5.47 11.78 14.55
N LYS A 125 -4.15 11.64 14.42
CA LYS A 125 -3.20 11.74 15.52
C LYS A 125 -3.21 13.14 16.15
N GLU A 126 -3.32 14.20 15.34
CA GLU A 126 -3.47 15.59 15.78
C GLU A 126 -4.87 15.86 16.39
N GLY A 127 -5.81 14.94 16.29
CA GLY A 127 -7.18 15.08 16.78
C GLY A 127 -8.10 15.84 15.84
N LYS A 128 -7.68 16.06 14.62
CA LYS A 128 -8.52 16.62 13.57
C LYS A 128 -9.42 15.51 13.04
N LEU A 129 -10.68 15.54 13.46
CA LEU A 129 -11.69 14.54 13.07
C LEU A 129 -12.50 14.99 11.85
N PHE A 130 -12.04 16.01 11.14
CA PHE A 130 -12.64 16.51 9.91
C PHE A 130 -11.87 16.03 8.68
N PRO A 131 -12.56 15.71 7.58
CA PRO A 131 -11.92 15.22 6.37
C PRO A 131 -11.21 16.36 5.63
N GLU A 132 -9.90 16.51 5.84
CA GLU A 132 -9.06 17.35 4.97
C GLU A 132 -8.67 16.64 3.66
N GLN A 133 -9.01 15.36 3.53
CA GLN A 133 -8.57 14.47 2.44
C GLN A 133 -9.78 13.88 1.70
N ASN A 134 -10.45 14.65 0.84
CA ASN A 134 -11.46 14.17 -0.13
C ASN A 134 -12.45 13.10 0.36
N PHE A 135 -12.90 13.25 1.61
CA PHE A 135 -14.12 12.61 2.08
C PHE A 135 -15.27 13.59 1.84
N THR A 136 -16.42 13.10 1.46
CA THR A 136 -17.58 13.94 1.15
C THR A 136 -18.05 14.76 2.35
N ASP A 137 -18.00 14.14 3.53
CA ASP A 137 -18.37 14.75 4.80
C ASP A 137 -17.76 13.98 5.99
N GLN A 138 -17.96 14.50 7.20
CA GLN A 138 -17.47 13.88 8.43
C GLN A 138 -18.07 12.48 8.68
N SER A 139 -19.33 12.27 8.33
CA SER A 139 -20.00 10.97 8.56
C SER A 139 -19.40 9.90 7.63
N HIS A 140 -19.10 10.26 6.39
CA HIS A 140 -18.41 9.38 5.45
C HIS A 140 -16.98 9.04 5.94
N PHE A 141 -16.24 10.03 6.41
CA PHE A 141 -14.91 9.82 7.01
C PHE A 141 -14.96 8.84 8.18
N ILE A 142 -15.85 9.04 9.15
CA ILE A 142 -16.01 8.18 10.33
C ILE A 142 -16.34 6.74 9.89
N LYS A 143 -17.25 6.55 8.93
CA LYS A 143 -17.63 5.24 8.41
C LYS A 143 -16.46 4.52 7.75
N GLU A 144 -15.69 5.21 6.89
CA GLU A 144 -14.54 4.61 6.20
C GLU A 144 -13.40 4.28 7.19
N VAL A 145 -13.11 5.16 8.16
CA VAL A 145 -12.13 4.87 9.22
C VAL A 145 -12.56 3.62 9.99
N LYS A 146 -13.81 3.56 10.46
CA LYS A 146 -14.32 2.39 11.20
C LYS A 146 -14.27 1.12 10.38
N LYS A 147 -14.59 1.20 9.09
CA LYS A 147 -14.54 0.05 8.17
C LYS A 147 -13.12 -0.51 8.01
N LEU A 148 -12.11 0.37 7.93
CA LEU A 148 -10.72 -0.03 7.66
C LEU A 148 -9.92 -0.35 8.93
N SER A 149 -10.21 0.30 10.06
CA SER A 149 -9.50 0.10 11.33
C SER A 149 -10.27 -0.76 12.35
N GLY A 150 -11.57 -0.95 12.14
CA GLY A 150 -12.45 -1.61 13.10
C GLY A 150 -12.90 -0.72 14.27
N VAL A 151 -12.38 0.51 14.37
CA VAL A 151 -12.65 1.44 15.49
C VAL A 151 -12.99 2.84 15.00
N LEU A 152 -13.54 3.67 15.87
CA LEU A 152 -13.82 5.08 15.55
C LEU A 152 -12.52 5.91 15.51
N PRO A 153 -12.50 7.05 14.76
CA PRO A 153 -11.31 7.91 14.70
C PRO A 153 -10.80 8.37 16.07
N LYS A 154 -11.71 8.60 17.03
CA LYS A 154 -11.35 8.99 18.41
C LYS A 154 -10.59 7.87 19.13
N GLU A 155 -11.04 6.63 18.99
CA GLU A 155 -10.39 5.44 19.56
C GLU A 155 -9.05 5.17 18.88
N LEU A 156 -9.02 5.33 17.55
CA LEU A 156 -7.80 5.20 16.76
C LEU A 156 -6.76 6.24 17.19
N LYS A 157 -7.16 7.49 17.48
CA LYS A 157 -6.28 8.53 18.04
C LYS A 157 -5.66 8.12 19.37
N GLN A 158 -6.46 7.52 20.25
CA GLN A 158 -5.98 7.10 21.59
C GLN A 158 -4.94 5.98 21.49
N ASN A 159 -5.03 5.15 20.46
CA ASN A 159 -4.12 4.02 20.16
C ASN A 159 -3.72 3.25 21.43
N GLN A 160 -4.71 2.88 22.26
CA GLN A 160 -4.45 2.16 23.50
C GLN A 160 -3.64 0.89 23.27
N ASN A 161 -2.61 0.70 24.08
CA ASN A 161 -1.68 -0.44 24.03
C ASN A 161 -0.95 -0.58 22.69
N ASP A 162 -0.73 0.51 21.96
CA ASP A 162 -0.05 0.52 20.66
C ASP A 162 -0.62 -0.49 19.64
N ARG A 163 -1.92 -0.76 19.74
CA ARG A 163 -2.62 -1.74 18.89
C ARG A 163 -2.46 -1.45 17.40
N PHE A 164 -2.31 -0.19 17.03
CA PHE A 164 -2.12 0.26 15.65
C PHE A 164 -0.68 0.72 15.43
N ILE A 165 0.19 -0.22 15.08
CA ILE A 165 1.63 0.00 14.87
C ILE A 165 1.90 1.17 13.92
N GLN A 166 1.09 1.35 12.87
CA GLN A 166 1.25 2.45 11.92
C GLN A 166 1.10 3.84 12.57
N PHE A 167 0.39 3.94 13.70
CA PHE A 167 0.29 5.18 14.47
C PHE A 167 1.51 5.43 15.33
N THR A 168 2.11 4.36 15.86
CA THR A 168 3.31 4.44 16.71
C THR A 168 4.53 4.89 15.90
N THR A 169 4.64 4.38 14.65
CA THR A 169 5.79 4.66 13.75
C THR A 169 5.69 5.99 13.00
N LEU A 170 4.58 6.72 13.11
CA LEU A 170 4.49 8.05 12.50
C LEU A 170 5.48 9.02 13.17
N PRO A 171 6.24 9.80 12.39
CA PRO A 171 7.15 10.80 12.96
C PRO A 171 6.38 11.75 13.87
N LYS A 172 6.94 12.00 15.06
CA LYS A 172 6.46 13.09 15.92
C LYS A 172 6.87 14.39 15.23
N LYS A 173 5.87 15.23 14.90
CA LYS A 173 6.15 16.61 14.47
C LYS A 173 6.71 17.40 15.62
#